data_35a94e81c6b843ac9cafacfa33751422
#
_entry.id   35a94e81c6b843ac9cafacfa33751422
#
_cell.length_a   1.000
_cell.length_b   1.000
_cell.length_c   1.000
_cell.angle_alpha   90.00
_cell.angle_beta   90.00
_cell.angle_gamma   90.00
#
_symmetry.space_group_name_H-M   'P 1'
#
loop_
_entity.id
_entity.type
_entity.pdbx_description
1 polymer ?
#
loop_
_entity_poly.entity_id
_entity_poly.type
_entity_poly.pdbx_seq_one_letter_code
_entity_poly.pdbx_strand_id
1 'polypeptide(L)'
;KADRKSRLILLTSGTTGNPKGAKHSGGGSTELKAILDRVPWHTEETTVVVAPMFHAWGFSQLVFAASLGCTVATRRKFDPEATLDLVDRYQATGLCVVPVMFDRIMDLPDDVRRRYSGGSLKFATASGSRMRPDVVTRFMDEFGNIIYNNYNATEAGMIATATPVDLRAAPDTAGKPAIGTEIRILDAEHRRVPTGEVGQIFVHNSNRFDGYTSGAGKNFHEGFMASGDVGRLDEAGRLYVVGRDDEMIVSGGENVYPIEVEKTLAAHPDVAEATVLGVDDDQYGQRLVAFVVLAQAESASVDILKQHVCDNLANYKVPREIVVLDELPRSSTGKIARRDLLARLAGQA
;
A
#
# COMPACT_ATOMS: atom_id res chain seq x y z
N LYS A 1 16.94 28.90 -24.11
CA LYS A 1 16.72 27.45 -23.84
C LYS A 1 17.64 27.06 -22.71
N ALA A 2 17.08 26.48 -21.63
CA ALA A 2 17.90 25.99 -20.54
C ALA A 2 18.72 24.77 -21.05
N ASP A 3 20.05 24.87 -21.00
CA ASP A 3 20.96 23.80 -21.45
C ASP A 3 21.05 22.62 -20.47
N ARG A 4 20.36 22.68 -19.33
CA ARG A 4 20.32 21.60 -18.34
C ARG A 4 18.92 21.03 -18.21
N LYS A 5 18.75 19.75 -18.48
CA LYS A 5 17.54 19.02 -18.08
C LYS A 5 17.50 18.96 -16.56
N SER A 6 16.48 19.56 -15.97
CA SER A 6 16.21 19.39 -14.52
C SER A 6 15.91 17.91 -14.25
N ARG A 7 16.54 17.32 -13.25
CA ARG A 7 16.26 15.95 -12.79
C ARG A 7 15.41 16.05 -11.53
N LEU A 8 14.30 15.34 -11.52
CA LEU A 8 13.50 15.14 -10.32
C LEU A 8 14.18 14.06 -9.48
N ILE A 9 14.46 14.34 -8.21
CA ILE A 9 14.93 13.36 -7.23
C ILE A 9 13.81 13.19 -6.20
N LEU A 10 13.23 12.00 -6.15
CA LEU A 10 12.21 11.65 -5.19
C LEU A 10 12.88 11.03 -3.95
N LEU A 11 12.59 11.56 -2.77
CA LEU A 11 13.10 11.02 -1.52
C LEU A 11 12.22 9.85 -1.09
N THR A 12 12.84 8.69 -0.85
CA THR A 12 12.19 7.53 -0.25
C THR A 12 12.45 7.51 1.25
N SER A 13 11.46 7.19 2.05
CA SER A 13 11.64 6.80 3.43
C SER A 13 12.25 5.39 3.45
N GLY A 14 13.58 5.29 3.37
CA GLY A 14 14.24 3.98 3.48
C GLY A 14 13.88 3.28 4.79
N THR A 15 13.76 1.95 4.78
CA THR A 15 13.56 1.12 5.98
C THR A 15 14.64 1.35 7.04
N THR A 16 15.82 1.84 6.63
CA THR A 16 16.97 2.22 7.50
C THR A 16 16.87 3.63 8.12
N GLY A 17 15.79 4.40 7.82
CA GLY A 17 15.48 5.70 8.44
C GLY A 17 16.15 6.93 7.83
N ASN A 18 17.17 6.79 7.01
CA ASN A 18 17.73 7.92 6.27
C ASN A 18 17.08 8.02 4.89
N PRO A 19 16.52 9.17 4.49
CA PRO A 19 15.95 9.36 3.16
C PRO A 19 16.97 9.09 2.06
N LYS A 20 16.59 8.26 1.08
CA LYS A 20 17.42 7.99 -0.10
C LYS A 20 16.76 8.64 -1.32
N GLY A 21 17.53 9.41 -2.09
CA GLY A 21 17.02 9.99 -3.34
C GLY A 21 17.11 8.98 -4.48
N ALA A 22 15.99 8.63 -5.09
CA ALA A 22 15.94 7.80 -6.30
C ALA A 22 16.16 8.67 -7.54
N LYS A 23 17.05 8.22 -8.42
CA LYS A 23 17.36 8.89 -9.71
C LYS A 23 16.75 8.10 -10.85
N HIS A 24 16.18 8.81 -11.83
CA HIS A 24 15.59 8.21 -13.01
C HIS A 24 16.07 8.91 -14.29
N SER A 25 16.33 8.12 -15.33
CA SER A 25 16.54 8.59 -16.69
C SER A 25 15.50 7.96 -17.61
N GLY A 26 14.36 8.56 -17.75
CA GLY A 26 13.26 8.08 -18.61
C GLY A 26 11.89 8.18 -17.96
N GLY A 27 10.86 7.72 -18.63
CA GLY A 27 9.56 7.35 -18.05
C GLY A 27 8.39 8.34 -18.22
N GLY A 28 8.58 9.64 -18.22
CA GLY A 28 7.47 10.61 -18.08
C GLY A 28 6.23 10.39 -18.97
N SER A 29 6.40 10.15 -20.28
CA SER A 29 5.26 9.92 -21.17
C SER A 29 4.64 8.53 -21.04
N THR A 30 5.47 7.52 -20.71
CA THR A 30 5.02 6.13 -20.56
C THR A 30 4.26 5.96 -19.24
N GLU A 31 4.70 6.62 -18.17
CA GLU A 31 4.02 6.60 -16.88
C GLU A 31 2.64 7.25 -16.96
N LEU A 32 2.52 8.39 -17.66
CA LEU A 32 1.22 9.01 -17.92
C LEU A 32 0.29 8.08 -18.70
N LYS A 33 0.80 7.42 -19.75
CA LYS A 33 0.02 6.42 -20.50
C LYS A 33 -0.46 5.27 -19.63
N ALA A 34 0.41 4.74 -18.77
CA ALA A 34 0.09 3.63 -17.89
C ALA A 34 -1.05 3.97 -16.91
N ILE A 35 -1.10 5.21 -16.44
CA ILE A 35 -2.18 5.69 -15.56
C ILE A 35 -3.47 5.89 -16.35
N LEU A 36 -3.41 6.59 -17.50
CA LEU A 36 -4.59 6.86 -18.32
C LEU A 36 -5.22 5.61 -18.94
N ASP A 37 -4.44 4.53 -19.11
CA ASP A 37 -4.94 3.24 -19.57
C ASP A 37 -5.89 2.57 -18.56
N ARG A 38 -5.68 2.82 -17.27
CA ARG A 38 -6.40 2.14 -16.19
C ARG A 38 -7.38 3.05 -15.46
N VAL A 39 -6.96 4.26 -15.13
CA VAL A 39 -7.73 5.20 -14.31
C VAL A 39 -8.38 6.24 -15.23
N PRO A 40 -9.69 6.45 -15.15
CA PRO A 40 -10.44 7.32 -16.08
C PRO A 40 -10.25 8.81 -15.75
N TRP A 41 -9.03 9.30 -15.84
CA TRP A 41 -8.73 10.71 -15.81
C TRP A 41 -9.20 11.39 -17.09
N HIS A 42 -9.83 12.55 -16.95
CA HIS A 42 -10.22 13.40 -18.08
C HIS A 42 -9.67 14.81 -17.91
N THR A 43 -9.51 15.49 -19.03
CA THR A 43 -9.07 16.90 -19.05
C THR A 43 -10.14 17.83 -18.49
N GLU A 44 -9.69 18.94 -17.87
CA GLU A 44 -10.54 20.05 -17.41
C GLU A 44 -11.58 19.68 -16.34
N GLU A 45 -11.48 18.50 -15.72
CA GLU A 45 -12.33 18.07 -14.61
C GLU A 45 -11.76 18.51 -13.26
N THR A 46 -12.52 18.33 -12.19
CA THR A 46 -12.07 18.62 -10.83
C THR A 46 -11.62 17.35 -10.12
N THR A 47 -10.46 17.41 -9.48
CA THR A 47 -9.92 16.29 -8.69
C THR A 47 -9.60 16.73 -7.27
N VAL A 48 -10.07 15.99 -6.28
CA VAL A 48 -9.69 16.16 -4.87
C VAL A 48 -8.41 15.39 -4.61
N VAL A 49 -7.33 16.09 -4.26
CA VAL A 49 -6.04 15.48 -3.92
C VAL A 49 -5.75 15.76 -2.46
N VAL A 50 -5.97 14.76 -1.61
CA VAL A 50 -5.67 14.81 -0.17
C VAL A 50 -4.52 13.89 0.23
N ALA A 51 -4.03 13.06 -0.69
CA ALA A 51 -2.77 12.32 -0.52
C ALA A 51 -1.62 13.31 -0.27
N PRO A 52 -0.67 12.99 0.64
CA PRO A 52 0.42 13.90 0.99
C PRO A 52 1.29 14.28 -0.22
N MET A 53 1.28 15.55 -0.63
CA MET A 53 1.95 16.04 -1.84
C MET A 53 3.49 16.13 -1.71
N PHE A 54 4.04 16.02 -0.50
CA PHE A 54 5.48 15.89 -0.30
C PHE A 54 6.00 14.48 -0.59
N HIS A 55 5.10 13.52 -0.82
CA HIS A 55 5.41 12.14 -1.21
C HIS A 55 5.21 11.94 -2.71
N ALA A 56 5.96 10.98 -3.28
CA ALA A 56 5.91 10.65 -4.71
C ALA A 56 4.48 10.45 -5.22
N TRP A 57 3.64 9.72 -4.47
CA TRP A 57 2.25 9.46 -4.84
C TRP A 57 1.41 10.73 -4.95
N GLY A 58 1.30 11.52 -3.87
CA GLY A 58 0.48 12.75 -3.89
C GLY A 58 1.03 13.79 -4.86
N PHE A 59 2.36 13.89 -4.98
CA PHE A 59 3.00 14.78 -5.95
C PHE A 59 2.69 14.39 -7.39
N SER A 60 2.74 13.09 -7.73
CA SER A 60 2.41 12.63 -9.08
C SER A 60 0.96 12.92 -9.44
N GLN A 61 0.00 12.79 -8.50
CA GLN A 61 -1.40 13.11 -8.75
C GLN A 61 -1.60 14.61 -9.04
N LEU A 62 -0.88 15.48 -8.33
CA LEU A 62 -0.88 16.93 -8.63
C LEU A 62 -0.32 17.21 -10.02
N VAL A 63 0.78 16.56 -10.40
CA VAL A 63 1.40 16.72 -11.73
C VAL A 63 0.48 16.23 -12.84
N PHE A 64 -0.20 15.09 -12.66
CA PHE A 64 -1.17 14.56 -13.61
C PHE A 64 -2.37 15.51 -13.77
N ALA A 65 -2.97 15.94 -12.66
CA ALA A 65 -4.05 16.89 -12.69
C ALA A 65 -3.66 18.18 -13.45
N ALA A 66 -2.49 18.74 -13.13
CA ALA A 66 -1.99 19.94 -13.81
C ALA A 66 -1.71 19.69 -15.30
N SER A 67 -1.18 18.54 -15.67
CA SER A 67 -0.91 18.18 -17.09
C SER A 67 -2.18 18.01 -17.92
N LEU A 68 -3.28 17.66 -17.26
CA LEU A 68 -4.61 17.51 -17.89
C LEU A 68 -5.47 18.78 -17.79
N GLY A 69 -4.94 19.88 -17.24
CA GLY A 69 -5.69 21.12 -17.04
C GLY A 69 -6.81 21.01 -16.00
N CYS A 70 -6.72 20.02 -15.09
CA CYS A 70 -7.74 19.80 -14.07
C CYS A 70 -7.69 20.88 -12.98
N THR A 71 -8.85 21.18 -12.39
CA THR A 71 -8.94 21.89 -11.11
C THR A 71 -8.56 20.95 -9.98
N VAL A 72 -7.65 21.39 -9.10
CA VAL A 72 -7.24 20.62 -7.92
C VAL A 72 -7.84 21.22 -6.67
N ALA A 73 -8.71 20.48 -5.99
CA ALA A 73 -9.18 20.81 -4.65
C ALA A 73 -8.36 20.01 -3.61
N THR A 74 -7.87 20.71 -2.59
CA THR A 74 -6.99 20.09 -1.58
C THR A 74 -7.15 20.74 -0.21
N ARG A 75 -6.60 20.09 0.82
CA ARG A 75 -6.56 20.56 2.20
C ARG A 75 -5.16 20.42 2.79
N ARG A 76 -4.85 21.31 3.74
CA ARG A 76 -3.56 21.26 4.45
C ARG A 76 -3.41 19.99 5.29
N LYS A 77 -4.49 19.52 5.91
CA LYS A 77 -4.56 18.27 6.68
C LYS A 77 -5.75 17.48 6.18
N PHE A 78 -5.58 16.17 6.12
CA PHE A 78 -6.69 15.27 5.83
C PHE A 78 -7.72 15.32 6.96
N ASP A 79 -8.95 15.41 6.57
CA ASP A 79 -10.13 15.28 7.40
C ASP A 79 -11.18 14.52 6.57
N PRO A 80 -11.73 13.41 7.07
CA PRO A 80 -12.57 12.53 6.25
C PRO A 80 -13.87 13.19 5.83
N GLU A 81 -14.59 13.87 6.74
CA GLU A 81 -15.85 14.53 6.43
C GLU A 81 -15.64 15.70 5.46
N ALA A 82 -14.65 16.55 5.73
CA ALA A 82 -14.35 17.66 4.86
C ALA A 82 -13.79 17.22 3.48
N THR A 83 -13.27 15.99 3.35
CA THR A 83 -12.90 15.43 2.04
C THR A 83 -14.14 15.10 1.22
N LEU A 84 -15.16 14.51 1.83
CA LEU A 84 -16.46 14.26 1.18
C LEU A 84 -17.17 15.59 0.80
N ASP A 85 -17.11 16.61 1.69
CA ASP A 85 -17.61 17.96 1.38
C ASP A 85 -16.93 18.56 0.16
N LEU A 86 -15.59 18.42 0.02
CA LEU A 86 -14.88 18.88 -1.15
C LEU A 86 -15.35 18.19 -2.43
N VAL A 87 -15.58 16.87 -2.38
CA VAL A 87 -16.08 16.10 -3.52
C VAL A 87 -17.42 16.64 -3.97
N ASP A 88 -18.38 16.78 -3.08
CA ASP A 88 -19.74 17.21 -3.43
C ASP A 88 -19.78 18.70 -3.80
N ARG A 89 -19.08 19.56 -3.05
CA ARG A 89 -19.06 21.02 -3.30
C ARG A 89 -18.50 21.38 -4.66
N TYR A 90 -17.42 20.70 -5.07
CA TYR A 90 -16.75 20.98 -6.34
C TYR A 90 -17.15 20.00 -7.45
N GLN A 91 -18.13 19.12 -7.20
CA GLN A 91 -18.56 18.07 -8.13
C GLN A 91 -17.35 17.33 -8.72
N ALA A 92 -16.42 16.95 -7.82
CA ALA A 92 -15.17 16.35 -8.21
C ALA A 92 -15.38 14.97 -8.82
N THR A 93 -14.71 14.72 -9.94
CA THR A 93 -14.76 13.42 -10.64
C THR A 93 -13.65 12.47 -10.21
N GLY A 94 -12.61 13.01 -9.58
CA GLY A 94 -11.46 12.24 -9.06
C GLY A 94 -11.21 12.48 -7.57
N LEU A 95 -10.83 11.42 -6.87
CA LEU A 95 -10.38 11.45 -5.48
C LEU A 95 -9.04 10.70 -5.35
N CYS A 96 -7.97 11.41 -4.92
CA CYS A 96 -6.64 10.86 -4.76
C CYS A 96 -6.26 10.82 -3.27
N VAL A 97 -6.10 9.61 -2.73
CA VAL A 97 -5.90 9.33 -1.30
C VAL A 97 -4.72 8.37 -1.07
N VAL A 98 -4.44 8.06 0.17
CA VAL A 98 -3.70 6.87 0.60
C VAL A 98 -4.66 5.91 1.30
N PRO A 99 -4.40 4.58 1.32
CA PRO A 99 -5.35 3.58 1.81
C PRO A 99 -6.01 3.88 3.16
N VAL A 100 -5.25 4.29 4.17
CA VAL A 100 -5.79 4.64 5.49
C VAL A 100 -6.82 5.78 5.48
N MET A 101 -6.86 6.57 4.42
CA MET A 101 -7.87 7.62 4.28
C MET A 101 -9.24 7.04 3.89
N PHE A 102 -9.26 5.93 3.13
CA PHE A 102 -10.51 5.18 2.93
C PHE A 102 -11.03 4.61 4.25
N ASP A 103 -10.14 4.02 5.07
CA ASP A 103 -10.51 3.51 6.38
C ASP A 103 -11.21 4.61 7.20
N ARG A 104 -10.57 5.77 7.33
CA ARG A 104 -11.10 6.90 8.10
C ARG A 104 -12.40 7.50 7.53
N ILE A 105 -12.58 7.47 6.20
CA ILE A 105 -13.86 7.88 5.59
C ILE A 105 -14.95 6.88 5.97
N MET A 106 -14.66 5.58 5.91
CA MET A 106 -15.64 4.54 6.23
C MET A 106 -15.89 4.37 7.73
N ASP A 107 -15.01 4.92 8.58
CA ASP A 107 -15.17 4.97 10.04
C ASP A 107 -16.03 6.17 10.50
N LEU A 108 -16.35 7.11 9.60
CA LEU A 108 -17.34 8.17 9.94
C LEU A 108 -18.71 7.53 10.26
N PRO A 109 -19.48 8.13 11.18
CA PRO A 109 -20.86 7.71 11.43
C PRO A 109 -21.69 7.70 10.15
N ASP A 110 -22.57 6.71 9.99
CA ASP A 110 -23.40 6.53 8.80
C ASP A 110 -24.24 7.78 8.47
N ASP A 111 -24.78 8.47 9.49
CA ASP A 111 -25.56 9.69 9.31
C ASP A 111 -24.71 10.86 8.80
N VAL A 112 -23.40 10.87 9.09
CA VAL A 112 -22.44 11.83 8.55
C VAL A 112 -22.15 11.52 7.10
N ARG A 113 -21.76 10.25 6.79
CA ARG A 113 -21.44 9.85 5.41
C ARG A 113 -22.59 10.08 4.44
N ARG A 114 -23.81 9.73 4.84
CA ARG A 114 -25.03 9.88 4.02
C ARG A 114 -25.40 11.33 3.69
N ARG A 115 -24.75 12.33 4.29
CA ARG A 115 -24.91 13.75 3.90
C ARG A 115 -24.25 14.05 2.57
N TYR A 116 -23.30 13.19 2.15
CA TYR A 116 -22.46 13.36 0.97
C TYR A 116 -22.81 12.30 -0.07
N SER A 117 -23.12 12.74 -1.26
CA SER A 117 -23.51 11.85 -2.35
C SER A 117 -22.33 11.09 -2.95
N GLY A 118 -21.19 11.79 -3.11
CA GLY A 118 -20.05 11.27 -3.88
C GLY A 118 -20.38 10.91 -5.34
N GLY A 119 -21.61 11.19 -5.79
CA GLY A 119 -22.14 10.71 -7.07
C GLY A 119 -21.46 11.31 -8.33
N SER A 120 -20.65 12.36 -8.16
CA SER A 120 -19.81 12.92 -9.24
C SER A 120 -18.54 12.11 -9.48
N LEU A 121 -18.10 11.29 -8.51
CA LEU A 121 -16.85 10.54 -8.61
C LEU A 121 -16.91 9.50 -9.75
N LYS A 122 -15.93 9.56 -10.63
CA LYS A 122 -15.62 8.56 -11.65
C LYS A 122 -14.51 7.62 -11.21
N PHE A 123 -13.61 8.11 -10.36
CA PHE A 123 -12.55 7.31 -9.77
C PHE A 123 -12.14 7.81 -8.39
N ALA A 124 -11.73 6.85 -7.55
CA ALA A 124 -11.02 7.08 -6.30
C ALA A 124 -9.74 6.23 -6.33
N THR A 125 -8.57 6.87 -6.32
CA THR A 125 -7.30 6.17 -6.54
C THR A 125 -6.39 6.27 -5.34
N ALA A 126 -5.74 5.14 -4.98
CA ALA A 126 -4.84 5.07 -3.85
C ALA A 126 -3.55 4.30 -4.17
N SER A 127 -2.52 4.59 -3.41
CA SER A 127 -1.25 3.87 -3.39
C SER A 127 -0.49 4.12 -2.09
N GLY A 128 0.60 3.37 -1.89
CA GLY A 128 1.58 3.61 -0.82
C GLY A 128 1.51 2.64 0.36
N SER A 129 0.41 1.95 0.53
CA SER A 129 0.24 0.84 1.48
C SER A 129 -0.82 -0.13 0.99
N ARG A 130 -1.01 -1.21 1.73
CA ARG A 130 -2.07 -2.17 1.45
C ARG A 130 -3.45 -1.55 1.75
N MET A 131 -4.44 -1.91 0.95
CA MET A 131 -5.85 -1.61 1.20
C MET A 131 -6.52 -2.77 1.95
N ARG A 132 -7.41 -2.45 2.88
CA ARG A 132 -8.22 -3.44 3.59
C ARG A 132 -9.35 -3.93 2.67
N PRO A 133 -9.51 -5.26 2.46
CA PRO A 133 -10.53 -5.81 1.56
C PRO A 133 -11.97 -5.45 1.95
N ASP A 134 -12.27 -5.44 3.25
CA ASP A 134 -13.58 -5.06 3.78
C ASP A 134 -13.91 -3.59 3.51
N VAL A 135 -12.92 -2.69 3.69
CA VAL A 135 -13.07 -1.25 3.41
C VAL A 135 -13.26 -1.00 1.92
N VAL A 136 -12.50 -1.71 1.05
CA VAL A 136 -12.68 -1.65 -0.40
C VAL A 136 -14.11 -2.00 -0.79
N THR A 137 -14.63 -3.11 -0.27
CA THR A 137 -15.98 -3.57 -0.56
C THR A 137 -17.03 -2.57 -0.08
N ARG A 138 -16.96 -2.15 1.20
CA ARG A 138 -17.90 -1.19 1.79
C ARG A 138 -17.90 0.15 1.07
N PHE A 139 -16.72 0.69 0.75
CA PHE A 139 -16.61 1.95 0.02
C PHE A 139 -17.24 1.86 -1.37
N MET A 140 -16.98 0.77 -2.11
CA MET A 140 -17.59 0.58 -3.42
C MET A 140 -19.10 0.32 -3.35
N ASP A 141 -19.60 -0.28 -2.28
CA ASP A 141 -21.04 -0.46 -2.08
C ASP A 141 -21.76 0.86 -1.84
N GLU A 142 -21.10 1.81 -1.15
CA GLU A 142 -21.68 3.12 -0.82
C GLU A 142 -21.50 4.15 -1.94
N PHE A 143 -20.30 4.24 -2.53
CA PHE A 143 -19.94 5.30 -3.50
C PHE A 143 -19.83 4.80 -4.96
N GLY A 144 -20.03 3.51 -5.21
CA GLY A 144 -19.95 2.91 -6.53
C GLY A 144 -18.60 2.25 -6.85
N ASN A 145 -18.56 1.55 -7.98
CA ASN A 145 -17.38 0.80 -8.44
C ASN A 145 -16.32 1.74 -9.03
N ILE A 146 -15.63 2.50 -8.17
CA ILE A 146 -14.74 3.60 -8.56
C ILE A 146 -13.33 3.50 -7.98
N ILE A 147 -13.01 2.48 -7.14
CA ILE A 147 -11.69 2.35 -6.55
C ILE A 147 -10.68 1.79 -7.55
N TYR A 148 -9.51 2.45 -7.61
CA TYR A 148 -8.31 2.00 -8.33
C TYR A 148 -7.15 1.89 -7.33
N ASN A 149 -6.66 0.67 -7.10
CA ASN A 149 -5.53 0.41 -6.22
C ASN A 149 -4.25 0.30 -7.05
N ASN A 150 -3.26 1.16 -6.77
CA ASN A 150 -2.01 1.20 -7.53
C ASN A 150 -0.86 0.66 -6.69
N TYR A 151 -0.18 -0.33 -7.22
CA TYR A 151 1.08 -0.83 -6.70
C TYR A 151 2.23 -0.15 -7.44
N ASN A 152 2.96 0.69 -6.72
CA ASN A 152 4.05 1.51 -7.21
C ASN A 152 5.29 1.32 -6.33
N ALA A 153 6.46 1.41 -6.95
CA ALA A 153 7.71 1.60 -6.22
C ALA A 153 8.37 2.88 -6.74
N THR A 154 9.01 3.65 -5.85
CA THR A 154 9.72 4.88 -6.29
C THR A 154 10.75 4.56 -7.36
N GLU A 155 11.36 3.37 -7.30
CA GLU A 155 12.39 2.88 -8.22
C GLU A 155 11.82 2.38 -9.56
N ALA A 156 10.59 1.89 -9.58
CA ALA A 156 9.97 1.27 -10.77
C ALA A 156 8.84 2.11 -11.37
N GLY A 157 8.36 3.15 -10.66
CA GLY A 157 7.12 3.84 -11.02
C GLY A 157 5.91 2.93 -10.84
N MET A 158 4.94 3.01 -11.75
CA MET A 158 3.74 2.18 -11.73
C MET A 158 4.06 0.74 -12.15
N ILE A 159 3.72 -0.22 -11.29
CA ILE A 159 3.94 -1.65 -11.52
C ILE A 159 2.64 -2.34 -11.91
N ALA A 160 1.60 -2.19 -11.10
CA ALA A 160 0.29 -2.79 -11.34
C ALA A 160 -0.84 -1.88 -10.86
N THR A 161 -2.02 -2.07 -11.43
CA THR A 161 -3.25 -1.37 -11.00
C THR A 161 -4.41 -2.36 -10.95
N ALA A 162 -5.07 -2.44 -9.81
CA ALA A 162 -6.36 -3.10 -9.68
C ALA A 162 -7.47 -2.12 -10.04
N THR A 163 -8.28 -2.49 -11.02
CA THR A 163 -9.50 -1.78 -11.41
C THR A 163 -10.66 -2.17 -10.49
N PRO A 164 -11.79 -1.44 -10.50
CA PRO A 164 -12.98 -1.84 -9.73
C PRO A 164 -13.44 -3.28 -10.03
N VAL A 165 -13.30 -3.73 -11.28
CA VAL A 165 -13.63 -5.11 -11.67
C VAL A 165 -12.70 -6.12 -11.00
N ASP A 166 -11.40 -5.83 -10.98
CA ASP A 166 -10.43 -6.68 -10.29
C ASP A 166 -10.71 -6.74 -8.79
N LEU A 167 -11.02 -5.59 -8.16
CA LEU A 167 -11.28 -5.47 -6.73
C LEU A 167 -12.61 -6.12 -6.31
N ARG A 168 -13.64 -6.14 -7.17
CA ARG A 168 -14.86 -6.90 -6.90
C ARG A 168 -14.62 -8.42 -6.96
N ALA A 169 -13.77 -8.87 -7.85
CA ALA A 169 -13.40 -10.28 -7.95
C ALA A 169 -12.41 -10.72 -6.86
N ALA A 170 -11.50 -9.82 -6.46
CA ALA A 170 -10.43 -10.10 -5.50
C ALA A 170 -10.04 -8.79 -4.77
N PRO A 171 -10.69 -8.45 -3.64
CA PRO A 171 -10.52 -7.16 -2.97
C PRO A 171 -9.11 -6.90 -2.41
N ASP A 172 -8.29 -7.94 -2.26
CA ASP A 172 -6.92 -7.84 -1.76
C ASP A 172 -5.84 -7.83 -2.85
N THR A 173 -6.24 -7.80 -4.13
CA THR A 173 -5.29 -7.77 -5.25
C THR A 173 -4.64 -6.39 -5.44
N ALA A 174 -3.40 -6.40 -5.92
CA ALA A 174 -2.73 -5.21 -6.46
C ALA A 174 -3.03 -5.00 -7.96
N GLY A 175 -3.86 -5.87 -8.57
CA GLY A 175 -4.32 -5.80 -9.95
C GLY A 175 -3.36 -6.41 -10.96
N LYS A 176 -3.48 -5.96 -12.21
CA LYS A 176 -2.69 -6.47 -13.33
C LYS A 176 -1.54 -5.53 -13.66
N PRO A 177 -0.46 -6.04 -14.28
CA PRO A 177 0.66 -5.22 -14.73
C PRO A 177 0.18 -4.01 -15.54
N ALA A 178 0.77 -2.85 -15.27
CA ALA A 178 0.54 -1.64 -16.04
C ALA A 178 1.06 -1.81 -17.48
N ILE A 179 0.49 -1.04 -18.41
CA ILE A 179 0.94 -1.11 -19.81
C ILE A 179 2.45 -0.86 -19.94
N GLY A 180 3.15 -1.72 -20.66
CA GLY A 180 4.61 -1.66 -20.79
C GLY A 180 5.39 -2.16 -19.57
N THR A 181 4.73 -2.78 -18.61
CA THR A 181 5.34 -3.43 -17.45
C THR A 181 5.20 -4.94 -17.55
N GLU A 182 6.30 -5.66 -17.38
CA GLU A 182 6.34 -7.12 -17.21
C GLU A 182 6.71 -7.44 -15.77
N ILE A 183 6.00 -8.40 -15.16
CA ILE A 183 6.25 -8.90 -13.80
C ILE A 183 6.66 -10.37 -13.89
N ARG A 184 7.72 -10.72 -13.17
CA ARG A 184 8.12 -12.11 -12.92
C ARG A 184 8.12 -12.37 -11.43
N ILE A 185 7.64 -13.54 -11.05
CA ILE A 185 7.76 -14.05 -9.69
C ILE A 185 8.85 -15.12 -9.71
N LEU A 186 9.91 -14.91 -8.94
CA LEU A 186 11.11 -15.74 -8.98
C LEU A 186 11.42 -16.32 -7.60
N ASP A 187 11.99 -17.55 -7.58
CA ASP A 187 12.54 -18.17 -6.37
C ASP A 187 13.93 -17.59 -6.00
N ALA A 188 14.56 -18.14 -4.97
CA ALA A 188 15.90 -17.73 -4.53
C ALA A 188 17.00 -18.01 -5.56
N GLU A 189 16.80 -18.98 -6.46
CA GLU A 189 17.69 -19.31 -7.57
C GLU A 189 17.36 -18.56 -8.86
N HIS A 190 16.48 -17.56 -8.78
CA HIS A 190 15.98 -16.74 -9.89
C HIS A 190 15.24 -17.52 -10.98
N ARG A 191 14.63 -18.66 -10.68
CA ARG A 191 13.75 -19.39 -11.57
C ARG A 191 12.31 -18.93 -11.40
N ARG A 192 11.51 -18.93 -12.46
CA ARG A 192 10.09 -18.60 -12.38
C ARG A 192 9.34 -19.63 -11.52
N VAL A 193 8.59 -19.17 -10.55
CA VAL A 193 7.69 -20.03 -9.78
C VAL A 193 6.39 -20.30 -10.54
N PRO A 194 5.72 -21.43 -10.30
CA PRO A 194 4.38 -21.72 -10.83
C PRO A 194 3.36 -20.62 -10.44
N THR A 195 2.31 -20.48 -11.27
CA THR A 195 1.19 -19.59 -10.96
C THR A 195 0.55 -19.98 -9.63
N GLY A 196 0.29 -19.00 -8.78
CA GLY A 196 -0.25 -19.20 -7.42
C GLY A 196 0.82 -19.33 -6.34
N GLU A 197 2.05 -19.68 -6.68
CA GLU A 197 3.16 -19.77 -5.73
C GLU A 197 3.78 -18.40 -5.44
N VAL A 198 4.29 -18.25 -4.21
CA VAL A 198 4.91 -17.01 -3.72
C VAL A 198 6.40 -17.01 -4.04
N GLY A 199 6.88 -15.87 -4.51
CA GLY A 199 8.31 -15.62 -4.77
C GLY A 199 8.59 -14.11 -4.77
N GLN A 200 9.84 -13.76 -5.07
CA GLN A 200 10.26 -12.36 -5.19
C GLN A 200 9.66 -11.71 -6.45
N ILE A 201 9.16 -10.48 -6.30
CA ILE A 201 8.59 -9.73 -7.41
C ILE A 201 9.70 -9.00 -8.15
N PHE A 202 9.92 -9.37 -9.40
CA PHE A 202 10.82 -8.71 -10.33
C PHE A 202 10.04 -7.97 -11.41
N VAL A 203 10.48 -6.76 -11.73
CA VAL A 203 9.77 -5.83 -12.62
C VAL A 203 10.67 -5.35 -13.76
N HIS A 204 10.14 -5.36 -14.97
CA HIS A 204 10.77 -4.74 -16.12
C HIS A 204 9.81 -3.74 -16.76
N ASN A 205 10.23 -2.49 -16.93
CA ASN A 205 9.49 -1.44 -17.64
C ASN A 205 10.43 -0.35 -18.17
N SER A 206 9.84 0.68 -18.79
CA SER A 206 10.61 1.79 -19.38
C SER A 206 11.11 2.83 -18.36
N ASN A 207 10.68 2.75 -17.10
CA ASN A 207 11.13 3.65 -16.03
C ASN A 207 12.50 3.15 -15.51
N ARG A 208 13.59 3.71 -16.06
CA ARG A 208 14.94 3.28 -15.69
C ARG A 208 15.35 3.88 -14.36
N PHE A 209 15.60 3.02 -13.40
CA PHE A 209 16.22 3.37 -12.13
C PHE A 209 17.74 3.45 -12.29
N ASP A 210 18.30 4.64 -12.10
CA ASP A 210 19.75 4.93 -12.24
C ASP A 210 20.51 4.80 -10.90
N GLY A 211 19.86 4.25 -9.88
CA GLY A 211 20.43 4.12 -8.53
C GLY A 211 20.03 5.26 -7.58
N TYR A 212 20.42 5.09 -6.33
CA TYR A 212 20.19 6.10 -5.29
C TYR A 212 21.28 7.17 -5.27
N THR A 213 20.96 8.32 -4.66
CA THR A 213 21.96 9.38 -4.43
C THR A 213 23.10 8.95 -3.51
N SER A 214 22.89 7.94 -2.67
CA SER A 214 23.90 7.29 -1.82
C SER A 214 24.87 6.37 -2.55
N GLY A 215 24.66 6.11 -3.86
CA GLY A 215 25.45 5.14 -4.63
C GLY A 215 24.96 3.70 -4.52
N ALA A 216 24.02 3.40 -3.62
CA ALA A 216 23.38 2.07 -3.57
C ALA A 216 22.47 1.84 -4.79
N GLY A 217 22.25 0.58 -5.14
CA GLY A 217 21.40 0.15 -6.25
C GLY A 217 20.35 -0.86 -5.80
N LYS A 218 19.63 -1.42 -6.77
CA LYS A 218 18.75 -2.58 -6.65
C LYS A 218 19.40 -3.78 -7.34
N ASN A 219 18.94 -4.98 -6.97
CA ASN A 219 19.35 -6.20 -7.69
C ASN A 219 18.60 -6.30 -9.01
N PHE A 220 19.32 -6.77 -10.04
CA PHE A 220 18.76 -7.02 -11.37
C PHE A 220 19.06 -8.46 -11.79
N HIS A 221 18.08 -9.09 -12.42
CA HIS A 221 18.22 -10.39 -13.07
C HIS A 221 17.60 -10.33 -14.47
N GLU A 222 18.36 -10.66 -15.53
CA GLU A 222 17.91 -10.59 -16.92
C GLU A 222 17.20 -9.28 -17.33
N GLY A 223 17.64 -8.14 -16.80
CA GLY A 223 17.01 -6.84 -17.05
C GLY A 223 15.77 -6.53 -16.21
N PHE A 224 15.34 -7.45 -15.34
CA PHE A 224 14.28 -7.25 -14.38
C PHE A 224 14.87 -6.78 -13.06
N MET A 225 14.28 -5.73 -12.47
CA MET A 225 14.68 -5.17 -11.20
C MET A 225 13.88 -5.84 -10.05
N ALA A 226 14.57 -6.28 -9.00
CA ALA A 226 13.92 -6.72 -7.78
C ALA A 226 13.18 -5.55 -7.13
N SER A 227 11.85 -5.65 -6.95
CA SER A 227 11.07 -4.62 -6.26
C SER A 227 11.45 -4.52 -4.77
N GLY A 228 11.84 -5.63 -4.17
CA GLY A 228 12.04 -5.81 -2.74
C GLY A 228 10.78 -6.28 -2.02
N ASP A 229 9.76 -6.65 -2.79
CA ASP A 229 8.53 -7.25 -2.30
C ASP A 229 8.44 -8.71 -2.76
N VAL A 230 7.65 -9.49 -2.03
CA VAL A 230 7.29 -10.86 -2.40
C VAL A 230 5.80 -10.93 -2.72
N GLY A 231 5.43 -11.81 -3.64
CA GLY A 231 4.05 -11.93 -4.08
C GLY A 231 3.82 -13.12 -4.99
N ARG A 232 2.61 -13.21 -5.50
CA ARG A 232 2.19 -14.25 -6.44
C ARG A 232 1.27 -13.67 -7.52
N LEU A 233 1.21 -14.34 -8.65
CA LEU A 233 0.20 -14.08 -9.69
C LEU A 233 -0.86 -15.18 -9.62
N ASP A 234 -2.14 -14.82 -9.80
CA ASP A 234 -3.20 -15.81 -10.01
C ASP A 234 -3.37 -16.15 -11.50
N GLU A 235 -4.27 -17.10 -11.80
CA GLU A 235 -4.57 -17.53 -13.17
C GLU A 235 -5.16 -16.43 -14.05
N ALA A 236 -5.77 -15.39 -13.44
CA ALA A 236 -6.25 -14.22 -14.15
C ALA A 236 -5.17 -13.16 -14.39
N GLY A 237 -3.92 -13.43 -13.98
CA GLY A 237 -2.78 -12.52 -14.06
C GLY A 237 -2.83 -11.36 -13.08
N ARG A 238 -3.59 -11.47 -11.99
CA ARG A 238 -3.64 -10.48 -10.93
C ARG A 238 -2.52 -10.72 -9.92
N LEU A 239 -1.83 -9.65 -9.56
CA LEU A 239 -0.76 -9.65 -8.57
C LEU A 239 -1.33 -9.54 -7.16
N TYR A 240 -0.78 -10.32 -6.25
CA TYR A 240 -0.99 -10.23 -4.80
C TYR A 240 0.35 -10.00 -4.14
N VAL A 241 0.51 -8.84 -3.50
CA VAL A 241 1.70 -8.54 -2.70
C VAL A 241 1.52 -9.17 -1.32
N VAL A 242 2.40 -10.11 -0.99
CA VAL A 242 2.36 -10.90 0.26
C VAL A 242 3.19 -10.25 1.35
N GLY A 243 4.18 -9.42 1.01
CA GLY A 243 4.99 -8.72 2.00
C GLY A 243 6.26 -8.14 1.39
N ARG A 244 7.12 -7.66 2.28
CA ARG A 244 8.48 -7.22 1.96
C ARG A 244 9.44 -8.38 2.14
N ASP A 245 10.40 -8.50 1.22
CA ASP A 245 11.46 -9.50 1.33
C ASP A 245 12.36 -9.24 2.57
N ASP A 246 12.63 -7.96 2.85
CA ASP A 246 13.42 -7.51 4.01
C ASP A 246 12.64 -7.47 5.34
N GLU A 247 11.35 -7.79 5.34
CA GLU A 247 10.48 -7.85 6.52
C GLU A 247 10.08 -9.30 6.87
N MET A 248 10.53 -10.28 6.10
CA MET A 248 10.32 -11.69 6.40
C MET A 248 10.95 -12.04 7.74
N ILE A 249 10.17 -12.67 8.61
CA ILE A 249 10.60 -13.10 9.94
C ILE A 249 11.05 -14.55 9.84
N VAL A 250 12.28 -14.84 10.26
CA VAL A 250 12.78 -16.22 10.35
C VAL A 250 12.64 -16.70 11.78
N SER A 251 11.56 -17.44 12.05
CA SER A 251 11.24 -17.93 13.40
C SER A 251 11.41 -19.45 13.49
N GLY A 252 12.39 -19.92 14.23
CA GLY A 252 12.67 -21.35 14.39
C GLY A 252 13.03 -22.07 13.09
N GLY A 253 13.63 -21.37 12.13
CA GLY A 253 13.97 -21.89 10.80
C GLY A 253 12.85 -21.78 9.76
N GLU A 254 11.66 -21.31 10.16
CA GLU A 254 10.52 -21.12 9.28
C GLU A 254 10.38 -19.67 8.82
N ASN A 255 10.08 -19.47 7.55
CA ASN A 255 9.86 -18.14 6.95
C ASN A 255 8.42 -17.70 7.16
N VAL A 256 8.23 -16.61 7.90
CA VAL A 256 6.92 -16.03 8.16
C VAL A 256 6.83 -14.62 7.56
N TYR A 257 5.87 -14.39 6.70
CA TYR A 257 5.57 -13.06 6.23
C TYR A 257 4.56 -12.40 7.19
N PRO A 258 4.92 -11.27 7.84
CA PRO A 258 4.07 -10.60 8.84
C PRO A 258 2.63 -10.40 8.38
N ILE A 259 2.46 -10.07 7.10
CA ILE A 259 1.16 -9.76 6.51
C ILE A 259 0.15 -10.92 6.54
N GLU A 260 0.61 -12.18 6.55
CA GLU A 260 -0.29 -13.32 6.66
C GLU A 260 -0.96 -13.35 8.03
N VAL A 261 -0.17 -13.10 9.08
CA VAL A 261 -0.64 -13.03 10.45
C VAL A 261 -1.48 -11.76 10.67
N GLU A 262 -1.06 -10.62 10.11
CA GLU A 262 -1.82 -9.37 10.13
C GLU A 262 -3.20 -9.53 9.48
N LYS A 263 -3.28 -10.21 8.32
CA LYS A 263 -4.56 -10.51 7.64
C LYS A 263 -5.46 -11.37 8.50
N THR A 264 -4.90 -12.40 9.11
CA THR A 264 -5.66 -13.33 9.96
C THR A 264 -6.20 -12.60 11.19
N LEU A 265 -5.36 -11.82 11.87
CA LEU A 265 -5.80 -11.01 13.01
C LEU A 265 -6.88 -10.00 12.61
N ALA A 266 -6.70 -9.30 11.49
CA ALA A 266 -7.67 -8.31 11.01
C ALA A 266 -8.99 -8.93 10.51
N ALA A 267 -9.05 -10.24 10.27
CA ALA A 267 -10.29 -10.94 9.96
C ALA A 267 -11.13 -11.27 11.21
N HIS A 268 -10.57 -11.12 12.42
CA HIS A 268 -11.33 -11.28 13.65
C HIS A 268 -12.26 -10.08 13.85
N PRO A 269 -13.56 -10.27 14.18
CA PRO A 269 -14.55 -9.20 14.27
C PRO A 269 -14.20 -8.11 15.30
N ASP A 270 -13.46 -8.48 16.34
CA ASP A 270 -13.06 -7.55 17.40
C ASP A 270 -11.74 -6.82 17.12
N VAL A 271 -11.11 -7.02 15.96
CA VAL A 271 -9.86 -6.38 15.57
C VAL A 271 -10.11 -5.29 14.52
N ALA A 272 -9.80 -4.05 14.88
CA ALA A 272 -9.85 -2.92 13.96
C ALA A 272 -8.58 -2.86 13.09
N GLU A 273 -7.40 -2.98 13.73
CA GLU A 273 -6.11 -2.95 13.03
C GLU A 273 -5.13 -3.93 13.68
N ALA A 274 -4.22 -4.48 12.86
CA ALA A 274 -3.12 -5.30 13.35
C ALA A 274 -1.85 -5.06 12.53
N THR A 275 -0.71 -5.13 13.21
CA THR A 275 0.60 -5.23 12.55
C THR A 275 1.49 -6.19 13.31
N VAL A 276 2.41 -6.86 12.59
CA VAL A 276 3.29 -7.89 13.15
C VAL A 276 4.74 -7.55 12.85
N LEU A 277 5.59 -7.68 13.86
CA LEU A 277 7.02 -7.43 13.75
C LEU A 277 7.81 -8.65 14.22
N GLY A 278 8.95 -8.88 13.57
CA GLY A 278 9.99 -9.76 14.07
C GLY A 278 10.79 -9.05 15.15
N VAL A 279 11.00 -9.73 16.26
CA VAL A 279 11.86 -9.30 17.35
C VAL A 279 12.88 -10.38 17.62
N ASP A 280 14.14 -10.00 17.85
CA ASP A 280 15.20 -10.97 18.15
C ASP A 280 14.82 -11.86 19.32
N ASP A 281 15.15 -13.15 19.22
CA ASP A 281 14.81 -14.19 20.20
C ASP A 281 15.95 -15.21 20.27
N ASP A 282 16.47 -15.45 21.46
CA ASP A 282 17.63 -16.32 21.68
C ASP A 282 17.38 -17.79 21.28
N GLN A 283 16.11 -18.24 21.34
CA GLN A 283 15.75 -19.62 21.05
C GLN A 283 15.36 -19.85 19.58
N TYR A 284 14.70 -18.86 18.96
CA TYR A 284 14.10 -19.00 17.62
C TYR A 284 14.77 -18.12 16.55
N GLY A 285 15.83 -17.37 16.91
CA GLY A 285 16.42 -16.35 16.08
C GLY A 285 15.57 -15.08 16.05
N GLN A 286 14.31 -15.23 15.64
CA GLN A 286 13.29 -14.18 15.76
C GLN A 286 11.97 -14.76 16.27
N ARG A 287 11.20 -13.95 16.98
CA ARG A 287 9.81 -14.23 17.38
C ARG A 287 8.85 -13.21 16.81
N LEU A 288 7.62 -13.62 16.58
CA LEU A 288 6.56 -12.71 16.13
C LEU A 288 5.96 -11.99 17.33
N VAL A 289 5.83 -10.67 17.21
CA VAL A 289 5.08 -9.81 18.12
C VAL A 289 4.00 -9.09 17.31
N ALA A 290 2.74 -9.26 17.69
CA ALA A 290 1.63 -8.57 17.08
C ALA A 290 1.23 -7.33 17.91
N PHE A 291 0.91 -6.23 17.25
CA PHE A 291 0.30 -5.04 17.83
C PHE A 291 -1.10 -4.93 17.25
N VAL A 292 -2.09 -4.85 18.12
CA VAL A 292 -3.50 -4.93 17.75
C VAL A 292 -4.26 -3.73 18.31
N VAL A 293 -5.12 -3.14 17.49
CA VAL A 293 -6.15 -2.20 17.93
C VAL A 293 -7.48 -2.93 17.91
N LEU A 294 -8.18 -2.95 19.04
CA LEU A 294 -9.48 -3.58 19.13
C LEU A 294 -10.58 -2.65 18.59
N ALA A 295 -11.62 -3.23 18.00
CA ALA A 295 -12.77 -2.49 17.48
C ALA A 295 -13.56 -1.82 18.63
N GLN A 296 -13.62 -2.47 19.79
CA GLN A 296 -14.15 -1.94 21.05
C GLN A 296 -13.19 -2.34 22.18
N ALA A 297 -13.07 -1.48 23.17
CA ALA A 297 -12.20 -1.77 24.32
C ALA A 297 -12.57 -3.12 24.97
N GLU A 298 -11.56 -3.95 25.21
CA GLU A 298 -11.68 -5.26 25.87
C GLU A 298 -12.59 -6.29 25.17
N SER A 299 -12.93 -6.09 23.87
CA SER A 299 -13.82 -7.00 23.12
C SER A 299 -13.22 -8.40 22.92
N ALA A 300 -11.90 -8.53 22.84
CA ALA A 300 -11.20 -9.82 22.74
C ALA A 300 -9.99 -9.88 23.65
N SER A 301 -9.77 -11.05 24.27
CA SER A 301 -8.53 -11.32 25.01
C SER A 301 -7.38 -11.72 24.07
N VAL A 302 -6.14 -11.54 24.55
CA VAL A 302 -4.93 -11.98 23.82
C VAL A 302 -4.99 -13.47 23.47
N ASP A 303 -5.53 -14.31 24.36
CA ASP A 303 -5.63 -15.76 24.13
C ASP A 303 -6.64 -16.10 23.02
N ILE A 304 -7.77 -15.37 22.93
CA ILE A 304 -8.73 -15.53 21.83
C ILE A 304 -8.08 -15.18 20.50
N LEU A 305 -7.32 -14.08 20.44
CA LEU A 305 -6.63 -13.67 19.21
C LEU A 305 -5.53 -14.65 18.81
N LYS A 306 -4.75 -15.19 19.76
CA LYS A 306 -3.76 -16.25 19.48
C LYS A 306 -4.44 -17.52 18.98
N GLN A 307 -5.55 -17.93 19.60
CA GLN A 307 -6.32 -19.09 19.16
C GLN A 307 -6.86 -18.89 17.75
N HIS A 308 -7.39 -17.69 17.43
CA HIS A 308 -7.85 -17.36 16.09
C HIS A 308 -6.74 -17.51 15.04
N VAL A 309 -5.51 -17.06 15.34
CA VAL A 309 -4.37 -17.28 14.44
C VAL A 309 -4.03 -18.76 14.32
N CYS A 310 -4.03 -19.52 15.43
CA CYS A 310 -3.75 -20.94 15.47
C CYS A 310 -4.75 -21.77 14.64
N ASP A 311 -6.02 -21.38 14.64
CA ASP A 311 -7.09 -22.06 13.90
C ASP A 311 -7.00 -21.84 12.37
N ASN A 312 -6.36 -20.76 11.93
CA ASN A 312 -6.31 -20.35 10.54
C ASN A 312 -4.93 -20.46 9.89
N LEU A 313 -3.85 -20.53 10.69
CA LEU A 313 -2.46 -20.60 10.21
C LEU A 313 -1.69 -21.71 10.95
N ALA A 314 -0.54 -22.06 10.39
CA ALA A 314 0.38 -22.99 11.04
C ALA A 314 0.88 -22.46 12.41
N ASN A 315 1.08 -23.35 13.39
CA ASN A 315 1.42 -23.00 14.76
C ASN A 315 2.67 -22.09 14.91
N TYR A 316 3.66 -22.24 14.05
CA TYR A 316 4.86 -21.41 14.08
C TYR A 316 4.60 -19.93 13.66
N LYS A 317 3.43 -19.65 13.06
CA LYS A 317 2.97 -18.31 12.70
C LYS A 317 2.20 -17.60 13.83
N VAL A 318 1.89 -18.28 14.92
CA VAL A 318 1.19 -17.69 16.07
C VAL A 318 2.12 -16.72 16.79
N PRO A 319 1.72 -15.43 16.96
CA PRO A 319 2.53 -14.47 17.68
C PRO A 319 2.78 -14.92 19.13
N ARG A 320 4.04 -14.88 19.56
CA ARG A 320 4.40 -15.16 20.95
C ARG A 320 3.80 -14.14 21.92
N GLU A 321 3.69 -12.91 21.43
CA GLU A 321 3.19 -11.78 22.18
C GLU A 321 2.21 -10.99 21.33
N ILE A 322 1.10 -10.54 21.95
CA ILE A 322 0.15 -9.61 21.35
C ILE A 322 0.02 -8.43 22.30
N VAL A 323 0.34 -7.24 21.80
CA VAL A 323 0.23 -5.96 22.53
C VAL A 323 -1.00 -5.23 22.00
N VAL A 324 -1.96 -4.95 22.90
CA VAL A 324 -3.13 -4.17 22.57
C VAL A 324 -2.81 -2.69 22.73
N LEU A 325 -3.15 -1.88 21.73
CA LEU A 325 -2.93 -0.44 21.68
C LEU A 325 -4.25 0.29 21.37
N ASP A 326 -4.35 1.54 21.79
CA ASP A 326 -5.48 2.41 21.40
C ASP A 326 -5.39 2.80 19.91
N GLU A 327 -4.18 2.99 19.39
CA GLU A 327 -3.92 3.28 17.98
C GLU A 327 -2.53 2.78 17.55
N LEU A 328 -2.38 2.43 16.26
CA LEU A 328 -1.08 2.15 15.67
C LEU A 328 -0.37 3.46 15.30
N PRO A 329 0.89 3.66 15.74
CA PRO A 329 1.64 4.84 15.37
C PRO A 329 1.89 4.87 13.86
N ARG A 330 1.70 6.04 13.25
CA ARG A 330 1.84 6.22 11.80
C ARG A 330 2.76 7.38 11.47
N SER A 331 3.52 7.22 10.41
CA SER A 331 4.28 8.30 9.81
C SER A 331 3.35 9.34 9.18
N SER A 332 3.91 10.50 8.81
CA SER A 332 3.20 11.54 8.06
C SER A 332 2.64 11.08 6.70
N THR A 333 3.08 9.93 6.20
CA THR A 333 2.61 9.31 4.96
C THR A 333 1.51 8.27 5.17
N GLY A 334 1.06 8.07 6.41
CA GLY A 334 0.06 7.08 6.79
C GLY A 334 0.59 5.65 6.98
N LYS A 335 1.89 5.41 6.77
CA LYS A 335 2.50 4.10 7.00
C LYS A 335 2.74 3.87 8.50
N ILE A 336 2.61 2.61 8.95
CA ILE A 336 2.89 2.22 10.33
C ILE A 336 4.36 2.55 10.68
N ALA A 337 4.55 3.24 11.80
CA ALA A 337 5.86 3.63 12.32
C ALA A 337 6.45 2.48 13.16
N ARG A 338 6.98 1.46 12.49
CA ARG A 338 7.49 0.21 13.12
C ARG A 338 8.55 0.45 14.18
N ARG A 339 9.40 1.48 13.99
CA ARG A 339 10.42 1.85 15.00
C ARG A 339 9.82 2.28 16.32
N ASP A 340 8.71 3.02 16.28
CA ASP A 340 8.04 3.48 17.48
C ASP A 340 7.40 2.32 18.24
N LEU A 341 6.93 1.29 17.52
CA LEU A 341 6.42 0.06 18.11
C LEU A 341 7.55 -0.75 18.78
N LEU A 342 8.68 -0.92 18.11
CA LEU A 342 9.85 -1.60 18.68
C LEU A 342 10.40 -0.87 19.92
N ALA A 343 10.43 0.49 19.89
CA ALA A 343 10.85 1.28 21.03
C ALA A 343 9.92 1.12 22.24
N ARG A 344 8.62 0.95 22.02
CA ARG A 344 7.65 0.67 23.09
C ARG A 344 7.92 -0.69 23.76
N LEU A 345 8.24 -1.73 22.97
CA LEU A 345 8.62 -3.04 23.52
C LEU A 345 9.90 -2.96 24.37
N ALA A 346 10.92 -2.23 23.91
CA ALA A 346 12.16 -2.02 24.64
C ALA A 346 11.99 -1.20 25.93
N GLY A 347 11.00 -0.34 26.01
CA GLY A 347 10.66 0.46 27.20
C GLY A 347 9.78 -0.25 28.23
N GLN A 348 9.23 -1.44 27.89
CA GLN A 348 8.42 -2.28 28.76
C GLN A 348 9.24 -3.40 29.44
N ALA A 349 10.49 -3.59 29.02
CA ALA A 349 11.48 -4.49 29.61
C ALA A 349 12.39 -3.71 30.54
#